data_f4593b3e9c46f68811455ecc8858a995
#
_entry.id   f4593b3e9c46f68811455ecc8858a995
#
_cell.length_a   1.000
_cell.length_b   1.000
_cell.length_c   1.000
_cell.angle_alpha   90.00
_cell.angle_beta   90.00
_cell.angle_gamma   90.00
#
_symmetry.space_group_name_H-M   'P 1'
#
loop_
_entity.id
_entity.type
_entity.pdbx_description
1 polymer ?
#
loop_
_entity_poly.entity_id
_entity_poly.type
_entity_poly.pdbx_seq_one_letter_code
_entity_poly.pdbx_strand_id
1 'polypeptide(L)'
;AAAKEIKRLAGEDLIPIIFLTALDDAQSLADCLAAGGDDFLTKPYNYIILKAKVDALMRMKVMHETLQKQRDAISVHNERMFQEQVVAKTVFDNIAHSGCLDAVNIKHMLSPLAVFNGDVLLAARKPSGGMHVLLGDFTGHGLAAAIGVIPLASTFYSMADKGFAMPEIIKELNRKLHDILPVSVFCCACVAQFDFAQGSVDVWNGGLPDCYILRSASKS
;
A
#
# COMPACT_ATOMS: atom_id res chain seq x y z
N ALA A 1 31.65 33.76 -6.67
CA ALA A 1 30.64 33.86 -7.74
C ALA A 1 30.68 32.64 -8.66
N ALA A 2 31.82 32.31 -9.32
CA ALA A 2 31.88 31.24 -10.33
C ALA A 2 31.53 29.85 -9.79
N ALA A 3 32.09 29.44 -8.61
CA ALA A 3 31.83 28.13 -8.06
C ALA A 3 30.33 27.90 -7.74
N LYS A 4 29.64 28.88 -7.15
CA LYS A 4 28.21 28.81 -6.91
C LYS A 4 27.41 28.65 -8.22
N GLU A 5 27.83 29.33 -9.27
CA GLU A 5 27.18 29.24 -10.56
C GLU A 5 27.39 27.85 -11.24
N ILE A 6 28.63 27.33 -11.13
CA ILE A 6 28.92 25.96 -11.59
C ILE A 6 28.02 24.93 -10.86
N LYS A 7 27.93 25.04 -9.52
CA LYS A 7 27.06 24.16 -8.73
C LYS A 7 25.59 24.30 -9.10
N ARG A 8 25.12 25.52 -9.35
CA ARG A 8 23.76 25.78 -9.80
C ARG A 8 23.46 25.15 -11.17
N LEU A 9 24.39 25.27 -12.10
CA LEU A 9 24.25 24.69 -13.44
C LEU A 9 24.37 23.16 -13.44
N ALA A 10 25.15 22.60 -12.52
CA ALA A 10 25.29 21.15 -12.37
C ALA A 10 24.00 20.45 -11.90
N GLY A 11 23.11 21.20 -11.23
CA GLY A 11 21.86 20.62 -10.72
C GLY A 11 22.12 19.49 -9.73
N GLU A 12 21.71 18.28 -10.07
CA GLU A 12 21.93 17.08 -9.25
C GLU A 12 23.31 16.44 -9.46
N ASP A 13 24.06 16.85 -10.46
CA ASP A 13 25.39 16.29 -10.73
C ASP A 13 26.43 16.83 -9.75
N LEU A 14 27.23 15.94 -9.17
CA LEU A 14 28.33 16.32 -8.31
C LEU A 14 29.55 16.73 -9.17
N ILE A 15 29.79 18.04 -9.26
CA ILE A 15 31.00 18.62 -9.85
C ILE A 15 31.90 19.10 -8.72
N PRO A 16 32.95 18.35 -8.35
CA PRO A 16 33.88 18.78 -7.31
C PRO A 16 34.71 19.99 -7.73
N ILE A 17 34.88 20.96 -6.83
CA ILE A 17 35.61 22.21 -7.07
C ILE A 17 36.69 22.36 -6.00
N ILE A 18 37.98 22.43 -6.45
CA ILE A 18 39.10 22.72 -5.56
C ILE A 18 39.61 24.15 -5.86
N PHE A 19 39.70 24.97 -4.82
CA PHE A 19 40.32 26.29 -4.94
C PHE A 19 41.84 26.21 -4.77
N LEU A 20 42.58 26.82 -5.69
CA LEU A 20 44.01 27.03 -5.58
C LEU A 20 44.26 28.51 -5.21
N THR A 21 44.60 28.78 -3.95
CA THR A 21 44.70 30.14 -3.43
C THR A 21 46.10 30.45 -2.92
N ALA A 22 46.47 31.73 -2.92
CA ALA A 22 47.68 32.23 -2.23
C ALA A 22 47.37 32.71 -0.81
N LEU A 23 46.07 32.72 -0.41
CA LEU A 23 45.63 33.13 0.91
C LEU A 23 45.77 31.93 1.86
N ASP A 24 46.34 32.18 3.02
CA ASP A 24 46.61 31.15 4.05
C ASP A 24 45.91 31.43 5.38
N ASP A 25 45.23 32.58 5.49
CA ASP A 25 44.43 32.88 6.67
C ASP A 25 43.14 32.08 6.74
N ALA A 26 42.74 31.71 7.96
CA ALA A 26 41.61 30.82 8.21
C ALA A 26 40.29 31.37 7.67
N GLN A 27 40.08 32.69 7.69
CA GLN A 27 38.84 33.30 7.22
C GLN A 27 38.70 33.18 5.70
N SER A 28 39.78 33.49 4.96
CA SER A 28 39.81 33.39 3.49
C SER A 28 39.58 31.94 3.02
N LEU A 29 40.14 30.95 3.75
CA LEU A 29 39.90 29.52 3.44
C LEU A 29 38.44 29.12 3.70
N ALA A 30 37.85 29.59 4.79
CA ALA A 30 36.43 29.36 5.08
C ALA A 30 35.52 30.00 4.01
N ASP A 31 35.87 31.19 3.53
CA ASP A 31 35.14 31.89 2.48
C ASP A 31 35.20 31.15 1.12
N CYS A 32 36.29 30.46 0.82
CA CYS A 32 36.40 29.59 -0.36
C CYS A 32 35.37 28.44 -0.31
N LEU A 33 35.27 27.77 0.83
CA LEU A 33 34.28 26.70 1.02
C LEU A 33 32.85 27.25 0.98
N ALA A 34 32.59 28.37 1.66
CA ALA A 34 31.30 29.06 1.63
C ALA A 34 30.91 29.56 0.23
N ALA A 35 31.89 29.82 -0.64
CA ALA A 35 31.68 30.18 -2.03
C ALA A 35 31.30 29.00 -2.94
N GLY A 36 31.19 27.78 -2.42
CA GLY A 36 30.79 26.58 -3.14
C GLY A 36 31.96 25.69 -3.58
N GLY A 37 33.16 25.89 -2.98
CA GLY A 37 34.25 24.93 -3.13
C GLY A 37 34.06 23.70 -2.24
N ASP A 38 34.52 22.58 -2.70
CA ASP A 38 34.50 21.32 -1.94
C ASP A 38 35.82 21.14 -1.17
N ASP A 39 36.91 21.79 -1.63
CA ASP A 39 38.21 21.78 -0.99
C ASP A 39 39.06 22.97 -1.45
N PHE A 40 40.21 23.16 -0.82
CA PHE A 40 41.20 24.19 -1.20
C PHE A 40 42.61 23.68 -1.04
N LEU A 41 43.57 24.38 -1.70
CA LEU A 41 45.00 24.14 -1.61
C LEU A 41 45.75 25.48 -1.70
N THR A 42 46.66 25.74 -0.76
CA THR A 42 47.48 26.97 -0.73
C THR A 42 48.67 26.85 -1.64
N LYS A 43 49.06 27.96 -2.28
CA LYS A 43 50.29 28.06 -3.07
C LYS A 43 51.47 28.43 -2.17
N PRO A 44 52.69 27.86 -2.38
CA PRO A 44 53.03 26.82 -3.35
C PRO A 44 52.46 25.45 -2.93
N TYR A 45 51.77 24.75 -3.83
CA TYR A 45 51.12 23.47 -3.53
C TYR A 45 52.01 22.26 -3.80
N ASN A 46 51.84 21.23 -3.00
CA ASN A 46 52.47 19.94 -3.20
C ASN A 46 51.63 19.08 -4.13
N TYR A 47 52.24 18.57 -5.21
CA TYR A 47 51.54 17.72 -6.20
C TYR A 47 50.95 16.45 -5.59
N ILE A 48 51.65 15.83 -4.61
CA ILE A 48 51.17 14.61 -3.96
C ILE A 48 49.84 14.89 -3.19
N ILE A 49 49.78 16.03 -2.49
CA ILE A 49 48.61 16.46 -1.75
C ILE A 49 47.45 16.79 -2.72
N LEU A 50 47.74 17.52 -3.80
CA LEU A 50 46.73 17.83 -4.83
C LEU A 50 46.13 16.55 -5.42
N LYS A 51 46.99 15.60 -5.81
CA LYS A 51 46.57 14.33 -6.35
C LYS A 51 45.68 13.56 -5.36
N ALA A 52 46.08 13.47 -4.09
CA ALA A 52 45.31 12.77 -3.07
C ALA A 52 43.89 13.40 -2.87
N LYS A 53 43.80 14.74 -2.89
CA LYS A 53 42.53 15.47 -2.79
C LYS A 53 41.66 15.24 -4.02
N VAL A 54 42.21 15.31 -5.23
CA VAL A 54 41.49 15.01 -6.47
C VAL A 54 40.97 13.57 -6.45
N ASP A 55 41.82 12.60 -6.09
CA ASP A 55 41.40 11.18 -6.04
C ASP A 55 40.29 10.96 -5.01
N ALA A 56 40.33 11.67 -3.87
CA ALA A 56 39.25 11.58 -2.86
C ALA A 56 37.94 12.16 -3.40
N LEU A 57 37.96 13.31 -4.03
CA LEU A 57 36.77 13.94 -4.61
C LEU A 57 36.22 13.16 -5.80
N MET A 58 37.06 12.52 -6.59
CA MET A 58 36.63 11.64 -7.69
C MET A 58 35.93 10.39 -7.16
N ARG A 59 36.42 9.79 -6.07
CA ARG A 59 35.70 8.68 -5.41
C ARG A 59 34.32 9.14 -4.92
N MET A 60 34.22 10.32 -4.32
CA MET A 60 32.95 10.90 -3.88
C MET A 60 31.99 11.10 -5.06
N LYS A 61 32.47 11.60 -6.19
CA LYS A 61 31.70 11.76 -7.42
C LYS A 61 31.14 10.42 -7.91
N VAL A 62 31.98 9.39 -8.03
CA VAL A 62 31.56 8.07 -8.47
C VAL A 62 30.51 7.47 -7.51
N MET A 63 30.68 7.66 -6.21
CA MET A 63 29.70 7.22 -5.22
C MET A 63 28.35 7.94 -5.40
N HIS A 64 28.38 9.25 -5.60
CA HIS A 64 27.19 10.05 -5.85
C HIS A 64 26.45 9.60 -7.11
N GLU A 65 27.13 9.42 -8.23
CA GLU A 65 26.56 8.91 -9.48
C GLU A 65 25.94 7.51 -9.30
N THR A 66 26.59 6.66 -8.51
CA THR A 66 26.07 5.33 -8.20
C THR A 66 24.78 5.42 -7.40
N LEU A 67 24.73 6.28 -6.37
CA LEU A 67 23.52 6.50 -5.55
C LEU A 67 22.38 7.07 -6.39
N GLN A 68 22.63 8.01 -7.29
CA GLN A 68 21.62 8.54 -8.20
C GLN A 68 21.05 7.42 -9.09
N LYS A 69 21.89 6.61 -9.72
CA LYS A 69 21.43 5.47 -10.54
C LYS A 69 20.60 4.47 -9.75
N GLN A 70 20.99 4.18 -8.51
CA GLN A 70 20.21 3.29 -7.65
C GLN A 70 18.86 3.89 -7.26
N ARG A 71 18.83 5.20 -6.90
CA ARG A 71 17.59 5.93 -6.59
C ARG A 71 16.63 5.87 -7.76
N ASP A 72 17.11 6.17 -8.96
CA ASP A 72 16.29 6.22 -10.18
C ASP A 72 15.77 4.82 -10.55
N ALA A 73 16.59 3.78 -10.42
CA ALA A 73 16.18 2.40 -10.62
C ALA A 73 15.09 1.95 -9.62
N ILE A 74 15.23 2.33 -8.34
CA ILE A 74 14.23 2.06 -7.30
C ILE A 74 12.92 2.80 -7.61
N SER A 75 12.99 4.05 -8.05
CA SER A 75 11.81 4.85 -8.41
C SER A 75 11.03 4.20 -9.56
N VAL A 76 11.71 3.79 -10.62
CA VAL A 76 11.09 3.09 -11.77
C VAL A 76 10.49 1.74 -11.33
N HIS A 77 11.20 1.00 -10.48
CA HIS A 77 10.70 -0.28 -9.97
C HIS A 77 9.44 -0.11 -9.12
N ASN A 78 9.43 0.88 -8.22
CA ASN A 78 8.28 1.19 -7.37
C ASN A 78 7.06 1.61 -8.20
N GLU A 79 7.26 2.45 -9.21
CA GLU A 79 6.18 2.87 -10.11
C GLU A 79 5.58 1.66 -10.84
N ARG A 80 6.41 0.78 -11.37
CA ARG A 80 5.94 -0.45 -12.03
C ARG A 80 5.16 -1.35 -11.07
N MET A 81 5.68 -1.58 -9.87
CA MET A 81 4.98 -2.37 -8.84
C MET A 81 3.62 -1.76 -8.49
N PHE A 82 3.55 -0.43 -8.38
CA PHE A 82 2.30 0.26 -8.10
C PHE A 82 1.27 0.05 -9.23
N GLN A 83 1.69 0.16 -10.49
CA GLN A 83 0.81 -0.10 -11.64
C GLN A 83 0.29 -1.55 -11.66
N GLU A 84 1.14 -2.53 -11.38
CA GLU A 84 0.73 -3.93 -11.28
C GLU A 84 -0.30 -4.13 -10.15
N GLN A 85 -0.13 -3.46 -9.00
CA GLN A 85 -1.10 -3.49 -7.90
C GLN A 85 -2.45 -2.86 -8.27
N VAL A 86 -2.45 -1.76 -9.02
CA VAL A 86 -3.68 -1.09 -9.48
C VAL A 86 -4.50 -2.01 -10.39
N VAL A 87 -3.85 -2.71 -11.31
CA VAL A 87 -4.53 -3.69 -12.19
C VAL A 87 -5.12 -4.83 -11.37
N ALA A 88 -4.34 -5.42 -10.46
CA ALA A 88 -4.80 -6.49 -9.60
C ALA A 88 -5.97 -6.03 -8.70
N LYS A 89 -5.93 -4.79 -8.19
CA LYS A 89 -7.03 -4.21 -7.41
C LYS A 89 -8.32 -4.08 -8.24
N THR A 90 -8.23 -3.67 -9.48
CA THR A 90 -9.41 -3.56 -10.35
C THR A 90 -10.11 -4.91 -10.51
N VAL A 91 -9.34 -5.98 -10.72
CA VAL A 91 -9.88 -7.34 -10.80
C VAL A 91 -10.50 -7.77 -9.47
N PHE A 92 -9.83 -7.50 -8.37
CA PHE A 92 -10.33 -7.77 -7.03
C PHE A 92 -11.65 -7.06 -6.74
N ASP A 93 -11.72 -5.75 -7.00
CA ASP A 93 -12.92 -4.94 -6.76
C ASP A 93 -14.11 -5.43 -7.60
N ASN A 94 -13.88 -5.83 -8.85
CA ASN A 94 -14.93 -6.39 -9.71
C ASN A 94 -15.52 -7.69 -9.16
N ILE A 95 -14.73 -8.50 -8.47
CA ILE A 95 -15.19 -9.75 -7.86
C ILE A 95 -15.84 -9.49 -6.50
N ALA A 96 -15.16 -8.72 -5.64
CA ALA A 96 -15.60 -8.46 -4.27
C ALA A 96 -16.88 -7.61 -4.22
N HIS A 97 -17.09 -6.70 -5.16
CA HIS A 97 -18.22 -5.77 -5.17
C HIS A 97 -19.27 -6.06 -6.25
N SER A 98 -19.36 -7.31 -6.71
CA SER A 98 -20.36 -7.71 -7.73
C SER A 98 -21.80 -7.83 -7.22
N GLY A 99 -22.03 -7.59 -5.92
CA GLY A 99 -23.33 -7.78 -5.28
C GLY A 99 -24.20 -6.53 -5.18
N CYS A 100 -25.10 -6.51 -4.20
CA CYS A 100 -26.12 -5.45 -4.01
C CYS A 100 -25.85 -4.56 -2.79
N LEU A 101 -24.59 -4.20 -2.53
CA LEU A 101 -24.20 -3.30 -1.42
C LEU A 101 -24.83 -1.89 -1.52
N ASP A 102 -25.18 -1.44 -2.74
CA ASP A 102 -25.84 -0.16 -3.00
C ASP A 102 -27.36 -0.19 -2.73
N ALA A 103 -27.90 -1.29 -2.19
CA ALA A 103 -29.30 -1.37 -1.84
C ALA A 103 -29.66 -0.32 -0.75
N VAL A 104 -30.82 0.33 -0.90
CA VAL A 104 -31.25 1.43 -0.03
C VAL A 104 -31.37 1.07 1.46
N ASN A 105 -31.46 -0.20 1.77
CA ASN A 105 -31.55 -0.75 3.12
C ASN A 105 -30.17 -1.13 3.71
N ILE A 106 -29.08 -0.95 2.97
CA ILE A 106 -27.70 -1.13 3.46
C ILE A 106 -27.03 0.21 3.57
N LYS A 107 -26.41 0.48 4.73
CA LYS A 107 -25.46 1.57 4.90
C LYS A 107 -24.17 0.98 5.41
N HIS A 108 -23.10 1.20 4.69
CA HIS A 108 -21.80 0.64 5.03
C HIS A 108 -20.70 1.70 4.94
N MET A 109 -19.62 1.45 5.65
CA MET A 109 -18.38 2.22 5.57
C MET A 109 -17.22 1.24 5.59
N LEU A 110 -16.36 1.32 4.57
CA LEU A 110 -15.11 0.59 4.49
C LEU A 110 -13.97 1.60 4.51
N SER A 111 -13.00 1.39 5.37
CA SER A 111 -11.82 2.26 5.49
C SER A 111 -10.54 1.44 5.24
N PRO A 112 -10.13 1.28 3.97
CA PRO A 112 -8.97 0.46 3.64
C PRO A 112 -7.68 1.08 4.17
N LEU A 113 -6.88 0.28 4.87
CA LEU A 113 -5.56 0.68 5.37
C LEU A 113 -4.47 0.65 4.28
N ALA A 114 -4.69 -0.12 3.21
CA ALA A 114 -3.76 -0.31 2.09
C ALA A 114 -4.50 -0.46 0.77
N VAL A 115 -3.75 -0.60 -0.34
CA VAL A 115 -4.31 -0.85 -1.69
C VAL A 115 -5.20 -2.10 -1.68
N PHE A 116 -4.78 -3.14 -0.96
CA PHE A 116 -5.56 -4.35 -0.68
C PHE A 116 -5.86 -4.46 0.81
N ASN A 117 -7.08 -4.83 1.14
CA ASN A 117 -7.54 -5.03 2.50
C ASN A 117 -7.99 -6.48 2.71
N GLY A 118 -7.85 -6.98 3.95
CA GLY A 118 -8.42 -8.27 4.37
C GLY A 118 -9.90 -8.17 4.71
N ASP A 119 -10.38 -6.96 5.02
CA ASP A 119 -11.79 -6.71 5.30
C ASP A 119 -12.62 -6.79 4.03
N VAL A 120 -13.73 -7.49 4.11
CA VAL A 120 -14.67 -7.64 2.99
C VAL A 120 -16.12 -7.57 3.46
N LEU A 121 -16.91 -6.84 2.70
CA LEU A 121 -18.37 -6.79 2.89
C LEU A 121 -19.05 -7.22 1.59
N LEU A 122 -19.89 -8.23 1.67
CA LEU A 122 -20.62 -8.78 0.53
C LEU A 122 -22.13 -8.74 0.83
N ALA A 123 -22.92 -8.47 -0.19
CA ALA A 123 -24.38 -8.56 -0.09
C ALA A 123 -24.98 -9.17 -1.35
N ALA A 124 -25.86 -10.13 -1.22
CA ALA A 124 -26.52 -10.80 -2.32
C ALA A 124 -28.02 -10.96 -2.07
N ARG A 125 -28.84 -10.68 -3.08
CA ARG A 125 -30.28 -10.95 -3.02
C ARG A 125 -30.54 -12.45 -3.18
N LYS A 126 -31.55 -12.95 -2.48
CA LYS A 126 -32.04 -14.34 -2.64
C LYS A 126 -33.09 -14.39 -3.75
N PRO A 127 -33.12 -15.43 -4.58
CA PRO A 127 -34.20 -15.63 -5.55
C PRO A 127 -35.59 -15.73 -4.90
N SER A 128 -35.68 -16.29 -3.69
CA SER A 128 -36.91 -16.41 -2.88
C SER A 128 -37.35 -15.11 -2.19
N GLY A 129 -36.64 -14.00 -2.40
CA GLY A 129 -36.78 -12.75 -1.63
C GLY A 129 -35.88 -12.72 -0.40
N GLY A 130 -35.56 -11.50 0.07
CA GLY A 130 -34.61 -11.30 1.15
C GLY A 130 -33.17 -11.15 0.65
N MET A 131 -32.22 -11.29 1.56
CA MET A 131 -30.82 -10.93 1.32
C MET A 131 -29.89 -11.72 2.24
N HIS A 132 -28.74 -12.09 1.71
CA HIS A 132 -27.56 -12.48 2.50
C HIS A 132 -26.57 -11.32 2.56
N VAL A 133 -26.00 -11.08 3.74
CA VAL A 133 -24.89 -10.12 3.95
C VAL A 133 -23.77 -10.87 4.67
N LEU A 134 -22.55 -10.71 4.21
CA LEU A 134 -21.35 -11.28 4.81
C LEU A 134 -20.36 -10.17 5.09
N LEU A 135 -19.92 -10.06 6.33
CA LEU A 135 -18.76 -9.29 6.76
C LEU A 135 -17.64 -10.28 7.07
N GLY A 136 -16.47 -10.11 6.48
CA GLY A 136 -15.32 -10.96 6.68
C GLY A 136 -14.07 -10.14 6.99
N ASP A 137 -13.18 -10.69 7.81
CA ASP A 137 -11.88 -10.13 8.15
C ASP A 137 -10.83 -11.23 8.07
N PHE A 138 -9.95 -11.11 7.10
CA PHE A 138 -8.81 -12.02 6.90
C PHE A 138 -7.62 -11.59 7.75
N THR A 139 -6.92 -12.56 8.34
CA THR A 139 -5.68 -12.30 9.07
C THR A 139 -4.64 -11.58 8.22
N GLY A 140 -4.11 -10.48 8.77
CA GLY A 140 -3.08 -9.66 8.12
C GLY A 140 -3.67 -8.58 7.18
N HIS A 141 -2.82 -8.01 6.35
CA HIS A 141 -3.19 -6.94 5.43
C HIS A 141 -2.46 -7.08 4.08
N GLY A 142 -2.90 -6.29 3.11
CA GLY A 142 -2.29 -6.28 1.79
C GLY A 142 -2.72 -7.46 0.92
N LEU A 143 -1.94 -7.75 -0.11
CA LEU A 143 -2.29 -8.73 -1.15
C LEU A 143 -2.51 -10.13 -0.60
N ALA A 144 -1.73 -10.55 0.40
CA ALA A 144 -1.83 -11.89 0.98
C ALA A 144 -3.21 -12.14 1.63
N ALA A 145 -3.75 -11.16 2.35
CA ALA A 145 -5.09 -11.23 2.93
C ALA A 145 -6.17 -11.15 1.85
N ALA A 146 -6.00 -10.28 0.85
CA ALA A 146 -6.96 -10.08 -0.23
C ALA A 146 -7.14 -11.32 -1.14
N ILE A 147 -6.12 -12.17 -1.31
CA ILE A 147 -6.23 -13.39 -2.11
C ILE A 147 -7.34 -14.31 -1.59
N GLY A 148 -7.58 -14.36 -0.28
CA GLY A 148 -8.65 -15.14 0.32
C GLY A 148 -10.05 -14.60 0.02
N VAL A 149 -10.19 -13.31 -0.24
CA VAL A 149 -11.48 -12.66 -0.55
C VAL A 149 -12.06 -13.15 -1.88
N ILE A 150 -11.22 -13.42 -2.87
CA ILE A 150 -11.68 -13.86 -4.21
C ILE A 150 -12.48 -15.17 -4.14
N PRO A 151 -11.96 -16.28 -3.60
CA PRO A 151 -12.73 -17.51 -3.48
C PRO A 151 -13.93 -17.39 -2.52
N LEU A 152 -13.80 -16.57 -1.46
CA LEU A 152 -14.92 -16.29 -0.56
C LEU A 152 -16.07 -15.60 -1.30
N ALA A 153 -15.81 -14.47 -1.98
CA ALA A 153 -16.81 -13.70 -2.70
C ALA A 153 -17.45 -14.51 -3.84
N SER A 154 -16.63 -15.17 -4.67
CA SER A 154 -17.11 -15.99 -5.78
C SER A 154 -18.04 -17.12 -5.29
N THR A 155 -17.69 -17.78 -4.19
CA THR A 155 -18.52 -18.86 -3.62
C THR A 155 -19.80 -18.30 -3.01
N PHE A 156 -19.68 -17.22 -2.23
CA PHE A 156 -20.83 -16.56 -1.60
C PHE A 156 -21.88 -16.13 -2.64
N TYR A 157 -21.47 -15.39 -3.68
CA TYR A 157 -22.40 -14.93 -4.70
C TYR A 157 -23.00 -16.07 -5.50
N SER A 158 -22.19 -17.05 -5.91
CA SER A 158 -22.69 -18.22 -6.66
C SER A 158 -23.72 -19.05 -5.89
N MET A 159 -23.54 -19.23 -4.58
CA MET A 159 -24.47 -19.99 -3.76
C MET A 159 -25.72 -19.18 -3.41
N ALA A 160 -25.55 -17.86 -3.11
CA ALA A 160 -26.69 -16.98 -2.84
C ALA A 160 -27.60 -16.87 -4.06
N ASP A 161 -27.06 -16.73 -5.26
CA ASP A 161 -27.80 -16.69 -6.52
C ASP A 161 -28.60 -17.99 -6.80
N LYS A 162 -28.05 -19.13 -6.42
CA LYS A 162 -28.73 -20.44 -6.50
C LYS A 162 -29.73 -20.67 -5.39
N GLY A 163 -29.86 -19.75 -4.43
CA GLY A 163 -30.85 -19.82 -3.35
C GLY A 163 -30.49 -20.74 -2.19
N PHE A 164 -29.21 -21.11 -2.02
CA PHE A 164 -28.78 -21.91 -0.88
C PHE A 164 -29.04 -21.20 0.45
N ALA A 165 -29.34 -21.99 1.49
CA ALA A 165 -29.53 -21.46 2.83
C ALA A 165 -28.20 -21.05 3.47
N MET A 166 -28.22 -20.08 4.42
CA MET A 166 -27.06 -19.57 5.10
C MET A 166 -26.11 -20.63 5.69
N PRO A 167 -26.63 -21.71 6.38
CA PRO A 167 -25.73 -22.74 6.91
C PRO A 167 -24.94 -23.50 5.83
N GLU A 168 -25.54 -23.71 4.66
CA GLU A 168 -24.91 -24.40 3.53
C GLU A 168 -23.79 -23.51 2.93
N ILE A 169 -24.08 -22.20 2.80
CA ILE A 169 -23.10 -21.20 2.34
C ILE A 169 -21.90 -21.18 3.29
N ILE A 170 -22.12 -21.07 4.59
CA ILE A 170 -21.06 -21.03 5.60
C ILE A 170 -20.20 -22.30 5.55
N LYS A 171 -20.83 -23.47 5.47
CA LYS A 171 -20.13 -24.75 5.39
C LYS A 171 -19.22 -24.84 4.16
N GLU A 172 -19.72 -24.42 3.01
CA GLU A 172 -18.94 -24.46 1.77
C GLU A 172 -17.82 -23.41 1.75
N LEU A 173 -18.07 -22.20 2.28
CA LEU A 173 -17.04 -21.19 2.46
C LEU A 173 -15.92 -21.70 3.34
N ASN A 174 -16.25 -22.26 4.51
CA ASN A 174 -15.25 -22.82 5.43
C ASN A 174 -14.42 -23.93 4.77
N ARG A 175 -15.10 -24.86 4.06
CA ARG A 175 -14.40 -25.93 3.33
C ARG A 175 -13.43 -25.36 2.29
N LYS A 176 -13.88 -24.45 1.44
CA LYS A 176 -13.05 -23.86 0.38
C LYS A 176 -11.86 -23.05 0.93
N LEU A 177 -12.11 -22.24 1.95
CA LEU A 177 -11.03 -21.45 2.56
C LEU A 177 -10.00 -22.36 3.23
N HIS A 178 -10.45 -23.41 3.92
CA HIS A 178 -9.56 -24.42 4.51
C HIS A 178 -8.66 -25.10 3.46
N ASP A 179 -9.21 -25.41 2.28
CA ASP A 179 -8.49 -26.10 1.21
C ASP A 179 -7.47 -25.18 0.48
N ILE A 180 -7.71 -23.87 0.48
CA ILE A 180 -6.94 -22.91 -0.33
C ILE A 180 -5.95 -22.10 0.51
N LEU A 181 -6.33 -21.72 1.74
CA LEU A 181 -5.53 -20.82 2.55
C LEU A 181 -4.36 -21.55 3.25
N PRO A 182 -3.20 -20.89 3.40
CA PRO A 182 -2.14 -21.38 4.25
C PRO A 182 -2.60 -21.53 5.70
N VAL A 183 -1.99 -22.44 6.47
CA VAL A 183 -2.35 -22.76 7.87
C VAL A 183 -2.41 -21.53 8.80
N SER A 184 -1.67 -20.47 8.49
CA SER A 184 -1.62 -19.23 9.30
C SER A 184 -2.62 -18.16 8.87
N VAL A 185 -3.39 -18.40 7.78
CA VAL A 185 -4.34 -17.43 7.23
C VAL A 185 -5.76 -17.96 7.42
N PHE A 186 -6.59 -17.17 8.08
CA PHE A 186 -8.02 -17.49 8.28
C PHE A 186 -8.87 -16.25 8.15
N CYS A 187 -10.17 -16.43 8.06
CA CYS A 187 -11.16 -15.36 7.98
C CYS A 187 -12.10 -15.46 9.18
N CYS A 188 -12.18 -14.41 9.98
CA CYS A 188 -13.31 -14.20 10.88
C CYS A 188 -14.47 -13.68 10.07
N ALA A 189 -15.69 -14.19 10.29
CA ALA A 189 -16.83 -13.78 9.49
C ALA A 189 -18.13 -13.68 10.30
N CYS A 190 -18.98 -12.73 9.89
CA CYS A 190 -20.36 -12.66 10.31
C CYS A 190 -21.24 -12.76 9.06
N VAL A 191 -22.22 -13.65 9.07
CA VAL A 191 -23.18 -13.82 7.99
C VAL A 191 -24.57 -13.57 8.52
N ALA A 192 -25.33 -12.69 7.86
CA ALA A 192 -26.71 -12.39 8.18
C ALA A 192 -27.62 -12.75 7.00
N GLN A 193 -28.71 -13.45 7.28
CA GLN A 193 -29.78 -13.74 6.35
C GLN A 193 -31.03 -12.95 6.73
N PHE A 194 -31.47 -12.06 5.86
CA PHE A 194 -32.70 -11.28 6.04
C PHE A 194 -33.84 -11.92 5.27
N ASP A 195 -34.95 -12.11 5.97
CA ASP A 195 -36.24 -12.47 5.35
C ASP A 195 -37.18 -11.26 5.45
N PHE A 196 -37.39 -10.58 4.34
CA PHE A 196 -38.20 -9.36 4.32
C PHE A 196 -39.69 -9.66 4.42
N ALA A 197 -40.15 -10.87 4.06
CA ALA A 197 -41.53 -11.27 4.16
C ALA A 197 -41.94 -11.57 5.61
N GLN A 198 -41.03 -12.18 6.37
CA GLN A 198 -41.25 -12.52 7.77
C GLN A 198 -40.76 -11.41 8.73
N GLY A 199 -39.99 -10.43 8.23
CA GLY A 199 -39.38 -9.41 9.07
C GLY A 199 -38.38 -9.98 10.08
N SER A 200 -37.71 -11.07 9.70
CA SER A 200 -36.71 -11.75 10.55
C SER A 200 -35.31 -11.66 10.00
N VAL A 201 -34.32 -11.78 10.89
CA VAL A 201 -32.92 -11.91 10.55
C VAL A 201 -32.30 -13.05 11.35
N ASP A 202 -31.61 -13.94 10.64
CA ASP A 202 -30.76 -14.98 11.22
C ASP A 202 -29.31 -14.51 11.09
N VAL A 203 -28.55 -14.63 12.19
CA VAL A 203 -27.14 -14.19 12.22
C VAL A 203 -26.26 -15.32 12.71
N TRP A 204 -25.20 -15.58 11.97
CA TRP A 204 -24.10 -16.43 12.41
C TRP A 204 -22.83 -15.56 12.55
N ASN A 205 -22.11 -15.72 13.66
CA ASN A 205 -20.85 -15.01 13.92
C ASN A 205 -19.75 -16.02 14.27
N GLY A 206 -18.67 -15.97 13.52
CA GLY A 206 -17.46 -16.77 13.70
C GLY A 206 -16.23 -15.91 13.85
N GLY A 207 -15.98 -15.39 15.04
CA GLY A 207 -14.74 -14.69 15.41
C GLY A 207 -14.74 -13.17 15.27
N LEU A 208 -15.80 -12.55 14.75
CA LEU A 208 -15.95 -11.09 14.78
C LEU A 208 -16.56 -10.60 16.11
N PRO A 209 -16.45 -9.29 16.44
CA PRO A 209 -17.13 -8.68 17.58
C PRO A 209 -18.65 -8.87 17.52
N ASP A 210 -19.32 -8.66 18.66
CA ASP A 210 -20.75 -8.82 18.79
C ASP A 210 -21.54 -7.91 17.85
N CYS A 211 -22.63 -8.45 17.26
CA CYS A 211 -23.57 -7.69 16.47
C CYS A 211 -24.63 -7.04 17.36
N TYR A 212 -25.08 -5.84 16.99
CA TYR A 212 -26.07 -5.08 17.75
C TYR A 212 -27.35 -4.88 16.93
N ILE A 213 -28.50 -5.07 17.56
CA ILE A 213 -29.81 -4.74 16.99
C ILE A 213 -30.29 -3.43 17.60
N LEU A 214 -30.35 -2.38 16.78
CA LEU A 214 -30.91 -1.10 17.18
C LEU A 214 -32.39 -1.08 16.83
N ARG A 215 -33.25 -1.03 17.86
CA ARG A 215 -34.70 -0.86 17.68
C ARG A 215 -35.03 0.62 17.82
N SER A 216 -35.77 1.19 16.86
CA SER A 216 -36.35 2.51 17.05
C SER A 216 -37.30 2.43 18.24
N ALA A 217 -37.17 3.36 19.19
CA ALA A 217 -38.18 3.51 20.23
C ALA A 217 -39.55 3.71 19.57
N SER A 218 -40.52 2.82 19.85
CA SER A 218 -41.88 3.08 19.45
C SER A 218 -42.33 4.40 20.05
N LYS A 219 -42.65 5.37 19.22
CA LYS A 219 -43.38 6.57 19.70
C LYS A 219 -44.72 6.02 20.22
N SER A 220 -44.83 5.87 21.54
CA SER A 220 -46.08 5.74 22.24
C SER A 220 -46.79 7.09 22.24
#